data_0ee87301eab4e2d764e4fd471879cd5b
#
_entry.id   0ee87301eab4e2d764e4fd471879cd5b
#
_cell.length_a   1.000
_cell.length_b   1.000
_cell.length_c   1.000
_cell.angle_alpha   90.00
_cell.angle_beta   90.00
_cell.angle_gamma   90.00
#
_symmetry.space_group_name_H-M   'P 1'
#
loop_
_entity.id
_entity.type
_entity.pdbx_description
1 polymer ?
#
loop_
_entity_poly.entity_id
_entity_poly.type
_entity_poly.pdbx_seq_one_letter_code
_entity_poly.pdbx_strand_id
1 'polypeptide(L)'
;IAFAQRHNILIVQDAAYATLIYGRARLSILSRPGGKEAAIELHSMSKSYNMTGWRLGFVAGSARVVSAVAEVKDNVDSGQFKAIQMAACAGIADRKSSEKIRAHYQRRLRGLVKVLKGAGFQAKMPGGTFYLYVPAPKGAAGGLAFANAEDASQYLIKEHCISTVPWDDAGAYL
;
A
#
# COMPACT_ATOMS: atom_id res chain seq x y z
N ILE A 1 -11.78 14.39 11.82
CA ILE A 1 -12.76 15.19 11.07
C ILE A 1 -12.99 16.51 11.79
N ALA A 2 -13.43 16.52 13.05
CA ALA A 2 -13.71 17.76 13.80
C ALA A 2 -12.51 18.75 13.83
N PHE A 3 -11.29 18.25 13.97
CA PHE A 3 -10.09 19.07 13.86
C PHE A 3 -9.94 19.70 12.47
N ALA A 4 -10.08 18.89 11.41
CA ALA A 4 -9.97 19.35 10.03
C ALA A 4 -11.03 20.42 9.70
N GLN A 5 -12.27 20.20 10.11
CA GLN A 5 -13.37 21.18 9.93
C GLN A 5 -13.09 22.50 10.69
N ARG A 6 -12.61 22.41 11.93
CA ARG A 6 -12.28 23.61 12.74
C ARG A 6 -11.19 24.46 12.11
N HIS A 7 -10.22 23.83 11.47
CA HIS A 7 -9.05 24.49 10.91
C HIS A 7 -9.11 24.65 9.37
N ASN A 8 -10.25 24.35 8.76
CA ASN A 8 -10.46 24.40 7.31
C ASN A 8 -9.39 23.60 6.53
N ILE A 9 -9.11 22.37 7.00
CA ILE A 9 -8.12 21.46 6.42
C ILE A 9 -8.86 20.36 5.64
N LEU A 10 -8.44 20.10 4.39
CA LEU A 10 -8.88 18.93 3.64
C LEU A 10 -8.12 17.70 4.12
N ILE A 11 -8.85 16.63 4.43
CA ILE A 11 -8.24 15.33 4.70
C ILE A 11 -8.11 14.56 3.38
N VAL A 12 -6.90 14.12 3.07
CA VAL A 12 -6.63 13.21 1.94
C VAL A 12 -6.18 11.87 2.50
N GLN A 13 -7.00 10.84 2.38
CA GLN A 13 -6.65 9.48 2.77
C GLN A 13 -6.08 8.74 1.55
N ASP A 14 -4.79 8.40 1.57
CA ASP A 14 -4.23 7.44 0.62
C ASP A 14 -4.74 6.04 0.95
N ALA A 15 -5.64 5.52 0.13
CA ALA A 15 -6.33 4.26 0.30
C ALA A 15 -5.89 3.19 -0.72
N ALA A 16 -4.70 3.36 -1.34
CA ALA A 16 -4.20 2.46 -2.37
C ALA A 16 -4.11 0.99 -1.91
N TYR A 17 -3.94 0.75 -0.62
CA TYR A 17 -3.87 -0.58 0.00
C TYR A 17 -5.10 -0.94 0.84
N ALA A 18 -6.19 -0.20 0.77
CA ALA A 18 -7.36 -0.37 1.63
C ALA A 18 -7.99 -1.77 1.59
N THR A 19 -7.84 -2.51 0.49
CA THR A 19 -8.34 -3.89 0.37
C THR A 19 -7.37 -4.94 0.91
N LEU A 20 -6.09 -4.61 1.09
CA LEU A 20 -5.05 -5.51 1.59
C LEU A 20 -4.82 -5.30 3.10
N ILE A 21 -5.89 -5.40 3.89
CA ILE A 21 -5.83 -5.30 5.36
C ILE A 21 -6.12 -6.66 5.96
N TYR A 22 -5.34 -7.06 6.97
CA TYR A 22 -5.38 -8.37 7.61
C TYR A 22 -5.78 -8.27 9.08
N GLY A 23 -6.72 -9.12 9.50
CA GLY A 23 -7.07 -9.27 10.91
C GLY A 23 -7.81 -8.10 11.57
N ARG A 24 -8.23 -7.08 10.79
CA ARG A 24 -9.04 -5.95 11.28
C ARG A 24 -9.97 -5.42 10.19
N ALA A 25 -10.94 -4.60 10.60
CA ALA A 25 -11.84 -3.94 9.67
C ALA A 25 -11.10 -2.94 8.78
N ARG A 26 -11.55 -2.82 7.54
CA ARG A 26 -11.10 -1.74 6.65
C ARG A 26 -11.58 -0.40 7.20
N LEU A 27 -10.70 0.58 7.22
CA LEU A 27 -11.03 1.92 7.65
C LEU A 27 -11.21 2.82 6.44
N SER A 28 -12.33 3.55 6.42
CA SER A 28 -12.61 4.58 5.43
C SER A 28 -13.02 5.84 6.18
N ILE A 29 -12.36 6.95 5.88
CA ILE A 29 -12.72 8.26 6.44
C ILE A 29 -14.13 8.65 6.02
N LEU A 30 -14.56 8.24 4.82
CA LEU A 30 -15.88 8.55 4.27
C LEU A 30 -17.02 7.83 5.00
N SER A 31 -16.70 6.78 5.77
CA SER A 31 -17.69 6.07 6.60
C SER A 31 -17.98 6.79 7.93
N ARG A 32 -17.26 7.85 8.26
CA ARG A 32 -17.39 8.59 9.50
C ARG A 32 -18.31 9.79 9.32
N PRO A 33 -19.08 10.19 10.34
CA PRO A 33 -19.89 11.41 10.30
C PRO A 33 -19.05 12.62 9.88
N GLY A 34 -19.50 13.39 8.89
CA GLY A 34 -18.79 14.55 8.33
C GLY A 34 -17.58 14.20 7.45
N GLY A 35 -17.33 12.91 7.19
CA GLY A 35 -16.19 12.48 6.37
C GLY A 35 -16.34 12.81 4.89
N LYS A 36 -17.55 12.67 4.36
CA LYS A 36 -17.83 12.94 2.94
C LYS A 36 -17.69 14.42 2.57
N GLU A 37 -17.85 15.31 3.53
CA GLU A 37 -17.71 16.76 3.37
C GLU A 37 -16.27 17.21 3.55
N ALA A 38 -15.55 16.62 4.51
CA ALA A 38 -14.23 17.06 4.95
C ALA A 38 -13.06 16.29 4.29
N ALA A 39 -13.34 15.22 3.53
CA ALA A 39 -12.28 14.32 3.06
C ALA A 39 -12.48 13.81 1.63
N ILE A 40 -11.36 13.36 1.06
CA ILE A 40 -11.31 12.48 -0.12
C ILE A 40 -10.46 11.25 0.18
N GLU A 41 -10.75 10.15 -0.50
CA GLU A 41 -9.93 8.94 -0.57
C GLU A 41 -9.35 8.76 -1.96
N LEU A 42 -8.07 8.44 -2.03
CA LEU A 42 -7.37 8.08 -3.26
C LEU A 42 -7.24 6.56 -3.33
N HIS A 43 -7.89 5.96 -4.32
CA HIS A 43 -7.89 4.51 -4.52
C HIS A 43 -7.09 4.10 -5.75
N SER A 44 -6.47 2.92 -5.70
CA SER A 44 -5.73 2.34 -6.83
C SER A 44 -6.28 0.97 -7.19
N MET A 45 -6.49 0.74 -8.48
CA MET A 45 -6.82 -0.59 -9.00
C MET A 45 -5.61 -1.52 -9.01
N SER A 46 -4.41 -0.97 -8.95
CA SER A 46 -3.14 -1.71 -9.06
C SER A 46 -3.00 -2.81 -8.02
N LYS A 47 -3.32 -2.55 -6.75
CA LYS A 47 -3.06 -3.46 -5.63
C LYS A 47 -4.28 -4.32 -5.30
N SER A 48 -5.46 -3.67 -5.33
CA SER A 48 -6.72 -4.31 -4.97
C SER A 48 -7.21 -5.34 -5.97
N TYR A 49 -6.84 -5.18 -7.25
CA TYR A 49 -7.38 -5.94 -8.37
C TYR A 49 -6.31 -6.48 -9.33
N ASN A 50 -5.02 -6.47 -8.93
CA ASN A 50 -3.88 -6.87 -9.75
C ASN A 50 -3.80 -6.14 -11.11
N MET A 51 -4.25 -4.88 -11.15
CA MET A 51 -4.27 -4.06 -12.35
C MET A 51 -3.11 -3.05 -12.39
N THR A 52 -1.92 -3.45 -11.96
CA THR A 52 -0.76 -2.54 -11.85
C THR A 52 -0.38 -1.91 -13.19
N GLY A 53 -0.32 -2.69 -14.26
CA GLY A 53 0.01 -2.22 -15.62
C GLY A 53 -1.07 -1.37 -16.28
N TRP A 54 -2.30 -1.40 -15.77
CA TRP A 54 -3.44 -0.67 -16.35
C TRP A 54 -3.44 0.82 -16.00
N ARG A 55 -2.62 1.25 -15.03
CA ARG A 55 -2.41 2.64 -14.61
C ARG A 55 -3.70 3.40 -14.30
N LEU A 56 -4.57 2.81 -13.47
CA LEU A 56 -5.86 3.37 -13.12
C LEU A 56 -6.06 3.44 -11.60
N GLY A 57 -6.59 4.56 -11.14
CA GLY A 57 -7.10 4.81 -9.80
C GLY A 57 -8.36 5.66 -9.86
N PHE A 58 -8.94 5.95 -8.72
CA PHE A 58 -10.10 6.85 -8.60
C PHE A 58 -10.07 7.61 -7.29
N VAL A 59 -10.78 8.74 -7.29
CA VAL A 59 -10.98 9.59 -6.12
C VAL A 59 -12.45 9.49 -5.70
N ALA A 60 -12.70 9.40 -4.41
CA ALA A 60 -14.03 9.40 -3.84
C ALA A 60 -14.08 10.35 -2.63
N GLY A 61 -15.22 11.01 -2.37
CA GLY A 61 -15.40 11.85 -1.20
C GLY A 61 -16.11 13.17 -1.48
N SER A 62 -15.61 14.27 -0.92
CA SER A 62 -16.20 15.59 -1.06
C SER A 62 -16.47 15.95 -2.52
N ALA A 63 -17.74 16.17 -2.87
CA ALA A 63 -18.16 16.49 -4.23
C ALA A 63 -17.43 17.72 -4.79
N ARG A 64 -17.23 18.75 -3.96
CA ARG A 64 -16.49 19.96 -4.33
C ARG A 64 -15.05 19.63 -4.73
N VAL A 65 -14.36 18.79 -3.96
CA VAL A 65 -12.96 18.44 -4.21
C VAL A 65 -12.85 17.49 -5.41
N VAL A 66 -13.75 16.50 -5.53
CA VAL A 66 -13.80 15.60 -6.68
C VAL A 66 -14.03 16.38 -7.98
N SER A 67 -14.92 17.38 -7.96
CA SER A 67 -15.15 18.25 -9.13
C SER A 67 -13.90 19.05 -9.50
N ALA A 68 -13.19 19.62 -8.52
CA ALA A 68 -11.93 20.34 -8.76
C ALA A 68 -10.83 19.42 -9.33
N VAL A 69 -10.72 18.18 -8.82
CA VAL A 69 -9.79 17.19 -9.37
C VAL A 69 -10.15 16.85 -10.83
N ALA A 70 -11.43 16.70 -11.15
CA ALA A 70 -11.87 16.44 -12.52
C ALA A 70 -11.52 17.59 -13.46
N GLU A 71 -11.75 18.83 -13.05
CA GLU A 71 -11.41 20.02 -13.84
C GLU A 71 -9.90 20.11 -14.13
N VAL A 72 -9.06 19.88 -13.12
CA VAL A 72 -7.61 19.85 -13.32
C VAL A 72 -7.22 18.71 -14.27
N LYS A 73 -7.80 17.52 -14.08
CA LYS A 73 -7.52 16.35 -14.90
C LYS A 73 -7.88 16.55 -16.37
N ASP A 74 -9.01 17.16 -16.67
CA ASP A 74 -9.45 17.45 -18.05
C ASP A 74 -8.44 18.35 -18.78
N ASN A 75 -7.69 19.18 -18.05
CA ASN A 75 -6.64 20.03 -18.60
C ASN A 75 -5.25 19.35 -18.66
N VAL A 76 -5.08 18.19 -18.01
CA VAL A 76 -3.78 17.48 -17.97
C VAL A 76 -3.69 16.35 -18.98
N ASP A 77 -4.72 15.52 -19.14
CA ASP A 77 -4.59 14.28 -19.92
C ASP A 77 -5.84 13.85 -20.73
N SER A 78 -6.87 14.66 -20.83
CA SER A 78 -8.11 14.37 -21.59
C SER A 78 -8.82 13.04 -21.22
N GLY A 79 -8.41 12.38 -20.15
CA GLY A 79 -9.00 11.16 -19.61
C GLY A 79 -8.27 9.86 -19.98
N GLN A 80 -8.71 8.76 -19.37
CA GLN A 80 -8.22 7.40 -19.62
C GLN A 80 -9.06 6.68 -20.67
N PHE A 81 -8.44 5.70 -21.34
CA PHE A 81 -9.11 4.83 -22.29
C PHE A 81 -10.35 4.17 -21.65
N LYS A 82 -11.50 4.32 -22.29
CA LYS A 82 -12.82 3.92 -21.77
C LYS A 82 -12.87 2.44 -21.37
N ALA A 83 -12.24 1.55 -22.16
CA ALA A 83 -12.26 0.11 -21.84
C ALA A 83 -11.57 -0.19 -20.50
N ILE A 84 -10.49 0.53 -20.15
CA ILE A 84 -9.81 0.40 -18.84
C ILE A 84 -10.74 0.84 -17.71
N GLN A 85 -11.48 1.92 -17.90
CA GLN A 85 -12.45 2.41 -16.91
C GLN A 85 -13.59 1.41 -16.70
N MET A 86 -14.12 0.83 -17.78
CA MET A 86 -15.16 -0.21 -17.70
C MET A 86 -14.67 -1.47 -17.00
N ALA A 87 -13.42 -1.90 -17.28
CA ALA A 87 -12.79 -3.02 -16.59
C ALA A 87 -12.62 -2.76 -15.10
N ALA A 88 -12.28 -1.53 -14.70
CA ALA A 88 -12.22 -1.14 -13.29
C ALA A 88 -13.59 -1.21 -12.62
N CYS A 89 -14.65 -0.73 -13.26
CA CYS A 89 -16.02 -0.85 -12.75
C CYS A 89 -16.41 -2.32 -12.52
N ALA A 90 -16.11 -3.19 -13.47
CA ALA A 90 -16.34 -4.63 -13.33
C ALA A 90 -15.52 -5.22 -12.17
N GLY A 91 -14.25 -4.83 -12.04
CA GLY A 91 -13.38 -5.25 -10.93
C GLY A 91 -13.91 -4.81 -9.56
N ILE A 92 -14.38 -3.57 -9.43
CA ILE A 92 -14.94 -3.04 -8.18
C ILE A 92 -16.24 -3.79 -7.80
N ALA A 93 -17.04 -4.17 -8.78
CA ALA A 93 -18.25 -4.95 -8.55
C ALA A 93 -17.96 -6.40 -8.10
N ASP A 94 -16.80 -6.97 -8.47
CA ASP A 94 -16.39 -8.31 -8.08
C ASP A 94 -15.61 -8.32 -6.75
N ARG A 95 -16.37 -8.35 -5.66
CA ARG A 95 -15.80 -8.46 -4.30
C ARG A 95 -15.02 -9.75 -4.08
N LYS A 96 -15.39 -10.85 -4.73
CA LYS A 96 -14.75 -12.16 -4.56
C LYS A 96 -13.30 -12.15 -5.06
N SER A 97 -13.02 -11.47 -6.18
CA SER A 97 -11.67 -11.34 -6.70
C SER A 97 -10.74 -10.58 -5.75
N SER A 98 -11.18 -9.44 -5.20
CA SER A 98 -10.35 -8.69 -4.25
C SER A 98 -10.11 -9.47 -2.93
N GLU A 99 -11.08 -10.26 -2.48
CA GLU A 99 -10.91 -11.15 -1.33
C GLU A 99 -9.92 -12.28 -1.59
N LYS A 100 -9.96 -12.90 -2.78
CA LYS A 100 -8.98 -13.92 -3.19
C LYS A 100 -7.57 -13.35 -3.25
N ILE A 101 -7.41 -12.15 -3.82
CA ILE A 101 -6.11 -11.44 -3.88
C ILE A 101 -5.59 -11.19 -2.48
N ARG A 102 -6.41 -10.65 -1.57
CA ARG A 102 -6.05 -10.43 -0.16
C ARG A 102 -5.62 -11.72 0.53
N ALA A 103 -6.40 -12.79 0.40
CA ALA A 103 -6.08 -14.09 1.00
C ALA A 103 -4.77 -14.68 0.45
N HIS A 104 -4.51 -14.49 -0.85
CA HIS A 104 -3.28 -14.91 -1.49
C HIS A 104 -2.05 -14.21 -0.91
N TYR A 105 -2.07 -12.87 -0.81
CA TYR A 105 -0.96 -12.12 -0.21
C TYR A 105 -0.79 -12.43 1.27
N GLN A 106 -1.89 -12.57 2.02
CA GLN A 106 -1.81 -12.96 3.43
C GLN A 106 -1.11 -14.29 3.63
N ARG A 107 -1.42 -15.29 2.80
CA ARG A 107 -0.77 -16.61 2.84
C ARG A 107 0.72 -16.51 2.52
N ARG A 108 1.09 -15.75 1.49
CA ARG A 108 2.50 -15.53 1.11
C ARG A 108 3.29 -14.84 2.21
N LEU A 109 2.74 -13.77 2.80
CA LEU A 109 3.38 -13.06 3.92
C LEU A 109 3.57 -13.96 5.14
N ARG A 110 2.59 -14.80 5.47
CA ARG A 110 2.75 -15.79 6.56
C ARG A 110 3.90 -16.76 6.29
N GLY A 111 4.01 -17.24 5.06
CA GLY A 111 5.12 -18.11 4.64
C GLY A 111 6.46 -17.39 4.75
N LEU A 112 6.56 -16.17 4.23
CA LEU A 112 7.76 -15.34 4.29
C LEU A 112 8.18 -15.04 5.73
N VAL A 113 7.25 -14.62 6.60
CA VAL A 113 7.53 -14.39 8.02
C VAL A 113 8.05 -15.65 8.71
N LYS A 114 7.49 -16.84 8.39
CA LYS A 114 7.97 -18.11 8.94
C LYS A 114 9.43 -18.38 8.51
N VAL A 115 9.75 -18.22 7.24
CA VAL A 115 11.10 -18.46 6.70
C VAL A 115 12.09 -17.47 7.30
N LEU A 116 11.77 -16.18 7.32
CA LEU A 116 12.65 -15.15 7.87
C LEU A 116 12.92 -15.35 9.37
N LYS A 117 11.90 -15.75 10.15
CA LYS A 117 12.11 -16.12 11.56
C LYS A 117 13.05 -17.31 11.71
N GLY A 118 12.93 -18.32 10.86
CA GLY A 118 13.84 -19.46 10.82
C GLY A 118 15.28 -19.08 10.48
N ALA A 119 15.46 -18.01 9.70
CA ALA A 119 16.76 -17.43 9.37
C ALA A 119 17.27 -16.39 10.40
N GLY A 120 16.59 -16.22 11.53
CA GLY A 120 17.02 -15.31 12.60
C GLY A 120 16.51 -13.88 12.50
N PHE A 121 15.71 -13.52 11.48
CA PHE A 121 15.15 -12.17 11.35
C PHE A 121 13.98 -11.94 12.34
N GLN A 122 13.85 -10.70 12.81
CA GLN A 122 12.74 -10.28 13.69
C GLN A 122 11.47 -9.93 12.89
N ALA A 123 11.06 -10.83 11.98
CA ALA A 123 9.92 -10.61 11.12
C ALA A 123 8.58 -10.74 11.87
N LYS A 124 7.64 -9.83 11.58
CA LYS A 124 6.28 -9.85 12.16
C LYS A 124 5.26 -9.71 11.03
N MET A 125 4.12 -10.39 11.15
CA MET A 125 3.03 -10.27 10.18
C MET A 125 2.51 -8.84 10.16
N PRO A 126 2.49 -8.15 9.00
CA PRO A 126 1.96 -6.80 8.92
C PRO A 126 0.44 -6.78 9.01
N GLY A 127 -0.13 -5.65 9.45
CA GLY A 127 -1.57 -5.46 9.52
C GLY A 127 -2.24 -5.15 8.17
N GLY A 128 -1.46 -4.92 7.13
CA GLY A 128 -1.93 -4.62 5.78
C GLY A 128 -0.79 -4.62 4.78
N THR A 129 -1.08 -4.24 3.51
CA THR A 129 -0.15 -4.22 2.38
C THR A 129 0.38 -5.61 1.98
N PHE A 130 1.28 -5.68 1.02
CA PHE A 130 2.04 -6.89 0.67
C PHE A 130 3.55 -6.70 0.94
N TYR A 131 3.94 -5.59 1.50
CA TYR A 131 5.31 -5.36 1.97
C TYR A 131 5.50 -5.96 3.36
N LEU A 132 6.71 -6.45 3.60
CA LEU A 132 7.17 -6.86 4.90
C LEU A 132 8.32 -5.96 5.33
N TYR A 133 8.14 -5.25 6.40
CA TYR A 133 9.12 -4.35 6.97
C TYR A 133 9.82 -5.05 8.13
N VAL A 134 11.12 -5.30 7.98
CA VAL A 134 11.90 -6.13 8.90
C VAL A 134 13.15 -5.37 9.35
N PRO A 135 13.48 -5.35 10.65
CA PRO A 135 14.77 -4.81 11.09
C PRO A 135 15.93 -5.46 10.34
N ALA A 136 16.83 -4.67 9.80
CA ALA A 136 18.02 -5.15 9.12
C ALA A 136 18.89 -5.98 10.08
N PRO A 137 19.46 -7.11 9.64
CA PRO A 137 20.38 -7.87 10.46
C PRO A 137 21.66 -7.05 10.71
N LYS A 138 22.25 -7.18 11.89
CA LYS A 138 23.51 -6.52 12.24
C LYS A 138 24.74 -7.20 11.65
N GLY A 139 24.58 -8.36 11.04
CA GLY A 139 25.64 -9.13 10.44
C GLY A 139 25.17 -10.45 9.87
N ALA A 140 26.10 -11.23 9.33
CA ALA A 140 25.90 -12.57 8.79
C ALA A 140 26.83 -13.59 9.46
N ALA A 141 26.61 -14.86 9.19
CA ALA A 141 27.49 -15.94 9.64
C ALA A 141 28.94 -15.69 9.18
N GLY A 142 29.90 -16.16 9.97
CA GLY A 142 31.34 -15.93 9.69
C GLY A 142 31.90 -14.61 10.27
N GLY A 143 31.12 -13.91 11.11
CA GLY A 143 31.59 -12.70 11.79
C GLY A 143 31.50 -11.41 10.96
N LEU A 144 30.79 -11.45 9.83
CA LEU A 144 30.55 -10.26 9.02
C LEU A 144 29.55 -9.34 9.74
N ALA A 145 29.93 -8.07 9.92
CA ALA A 145 29.07 -7.03 10.49
C ALA A 145 28.57 -6.06 9.40
N PHE A 146 27.35 -5.56 9.55
CA PHE A 146 26.75 -4.54 8.70
C PHE A 146 26.60 -3.24 9.50
N ALA A 147 27.05 -2.12 8.93
CA ALA A 147 26.94 -0.81 9.56
C ALA A 147 25.51 -0.25 9.49
N ASN A 148 24.76 -0.57 8.45
CA ASN A 148 23.44 -0.04 8.14
C ASN A 148 22.60 -1.04 7.33
N ALA A 149 21.37 -0.67 6.94
CA ALA A 149 20.49 -1.52 6.14
C ALA A 149 20.97 -1.64 4.69
N GLU A 150 21.61 -0.60 4.15
CA GLU A 150 22.19 -0.65 2.80
C GLU A 150 23.26 -1.74 2.69
N ASP A 151 24.20 -1.83 3.65
CA ASP A 151 25.22 -2.88 3.65
C ASP A 151 24.61 -4.27 3.69
N ALA A 152 23.59 -4.47 4.53
CA ALA A 152 22.87 -5.73 4.63
C ALA A 152 22.14 -6.06 3.30
N SER A 153 21.50 -5.08 2.68
CA SER A 153 20.83 -5.22 1.39
C SER A 153 21.79 -5.60 0.28
N GLN A 154 22.93 -4.90 0.19
CA GLN A 154 23.97 -5.19 -0.80
C GLN A 154 24.58 -6.59 -0.64
N TYR A 155 24.80 -7.03 0.60
CA TYR A 155 25.24 -8.40 0.88
C TYR A 155 24.20 -9.43 0.41
N LEU A 156 22.91 -9.23 0.74
CA LEU A 156 21.84 -10.12 0.32
C LEU A 156 21.72 -10.22 -1.20
N ILE A 157 21.90 -9.11 -1.92
CA ILE A 157 21.89 -9.08 -3.38
C ILE A 157 23.07 -9.87 -3.95
N LYS A 158 24.29 -9.60 -3.48
CA LYS A 158 25.52 -10.15 -4.05
C LYS A 158 25.70 -11.63 -3.74
N GLU A 159 25.47 -12.02 -2.48
CA GLU A 159 25.76 -13.39 -2.02
C GLU A 159 24.55 -14.35 -2.12
N HIS A 160 23.32 -13.81 -2.10
CA HIS A 160 22.11 -14.63 -2.03
C HIS A 160 21.09 -14.34 -3.12
N CYS A 161 21.33 -13.38 -4.02
CA CYS A 161 20.40 -12.96 -5.08
C CYS A 161 19.03 -12.52 -4.51
N ILE A 162 19.01 -11.96 -3.28
CA ILE A 162 17.81 -11.47 -2.61
C ILE A 162 17.82 -9.94 -2.65
N SER A 163 16.88 -9.35 -3.41
CA SER A 163 16.73 -7.90 -3.46
C SER A 163 15.80 -7.42 -2.35
N THR A 164 16.25 -6.44 -1.58
CA THR A 164 15.47 -5.73 -0.56
C THR A 164 15.55 -4.23 -0.81
N VAL A 165 14.71 -3.45 -0.12
CA VAL A 165 14.74 -1.99 -0.17
C VAL A 165 15.22 -1.50 1.20
N PRO A 166 16.48 -1.07 1.32
CA PRO A 166 17.03 -0.57 2.58
C PRO A 166 16.37 0.75 2.98
N TRP A 167 16.11 0.92 4.26
CA TRP A 167 15.46 2.12 4.79
C TRP A 167 16.15 2.59 6.08
N ASP A 168 17.30 3.23 5.93
CA ASP A 168 18.12 3.67 7.05
C ASP A 168 17.54 4.92 7.74
N ASP A 169 16.91 5.84 6.98
CA ASP A 169 16.27 7.06 7.51
C ASP A 169 15.15 6.78 8.54
N ALA A 170 14.53 5.62 8.47
CA ALA A 170 13.47 5.20 9.40
C ALA A 170 13.95 4.21 10.46
N GLY A 171 15.28 3.92 10.53
CA GLY A 171 15.90 3.07 11.54
C GLY A 171 16.30 1.69 11.06
N ALA A 172 17.22 1.55 10.13
CA ALA A 172 17.84 0.30 9.66
C ALA A 172 16.85 -0.87 9.40
N TYR A 173 16.00 -0.74 8.40
CA TYR A 173 15.05 -1.77 7.98
C TYR A 173 15.30 -2.23 6.53
N LEU A 174 14.81 -3.45 6.23
CA LEU A 174 14.73 -4.04 4.89
C LEU A 174 13.28 -4.27 4.49
#